data_33889ecbb18746f144883622beb5809f
#
_entry.id   33889ecbb18746f144883622beb5809f
#
_cell.length_a   1.000
_cell.length_b   1.000
_cell.length_c   1.000
_cell.angle_alpha   90.00
_cell.angle_beta   90.00
_cell.angle_gamma   90.00
#
_symmetry.space_group_name_H-M   'P 1'
#
loop_
_entity.id
_entity.type
_entity.pdbx_description
1 polymer ?
#
loop_
_entity_poly.entity_id
_entity_poly.type
_entity_poly.pdbx_seq_one_letter_code
_entity_poly.pdbx_strand_id
1 'polypeptide(L)' 'MTKVEGLELDAAVRLLESEGFRVETVETRSRKGVEGSDAKRVIRVLELPDRPEKTIQLVYAEFRTAAQNQ' A
#
# COMPACT_ATOMS: atom_id res chain seq x y z
N MET A 1 -12.91 3.31 9.25
CA MET A 1 -11.86 3.46 8.24
C MET A 1 -12.22 2.65 7.02
N THR A 2 -12.02 3.21 5.87
CA THR A 2 -12.34 2.51 4.63
C THR A 2 -11.30 1.44 4.36
N LYS A 3 -11.74 0.31 3.87
CA LYS A 3 -10.81 -0.75 3.54
C LYS A 3 -10.06 -0.39 2.28
N VAL A 4 -8.74 -0.48 2.35
CA VAL A 4 -7.92 -0.12 1.20
C VAL A 4 -7.04 -1.27 0.74
N GLU A 5 -7.18 -2.44 1.34
CA GLU A 5 -6.41 -3.59 0.88
C GLU A 5 -6.79 -3.92 -0.55
N GLY A 6 -5.81 -4.15 -1.38
CA GLY A 6 -6.05 -4.41 -2.78
C GLY A 6 -6.09 -3.20 -3.67
N LEU A 7 -6.14 -2.01 -3.09
CA LEU A 7 -6.15 -0.80 -3.89
C LEU A 7 -4.74 -0.44 -4.32
N GLU A 8 -4.66 0.34 -5.37
CA GLU A 8 -3.39 0.92 -5.75
C GLU A 8 -2.89 1.80 -4.63
N LEU A 9 -1.59 1.82 -4.42
CA LEU A 9 -1.02 2.50 -3.27
C LEU A 9 -1.39 3.98 -3.22
N ASP A 10 -1.27 4.68 -4.34
CA ASP A 10 -1.56 6.10 -4.33
C ASP A 10 -3.02 6.38 -3.98
N ALA A 11 -3.91 5.56 -4.49
CA ALA A 11 -5.32 5.74 -4.19
C ALA A 11 -5.60 5.47 -2.72
N ALA A 12 -4.95 4.46 -2.16
CA ALA A 12 -5.13 4.15 -0.75
C ALA A 12 -4.62 5.29 0.13
N VAL A 13 -3.47 5.84 -0.20
CA VAL A 13 -2.91 6.94 0.58
C VAL A 13 -3.84 8.13 0.54
N ARG A 14 -4.31 8.50 -0.63
CA ARG A 14 -5.19 9.65 -0.74
C ARG A 14 -6.47 9.46 0.04
N LEU A 15 -7.02 8.26 -0.04
CA LEU A 15 -8.27 8.00 0.64
C LEU A 15 -8.11 8.14 2.15
N LEU A 16 -7.08 7.53 2.70
CA LEU A 16 -6.87 7.59 4.13
C LEU A 16 -6.52 9.00 4.60
N GLU A 17 -5.74 9.71 3.82
CA GLU A 17 -5.43 11.09 4.19
C GLU A 17 -6.69 11.94 4.18
N SER A 18 -7.58 11.69 3.26
CA SER A 18 -8.83 12.44 3.23
C SER A 18 -9.71 12.13 4.44
N GLU A 19 -9.47 11.02 5.09
CA GLU A 19 -10.21 10.66 6.30
C GLU A 19 -9.51 11.15 7.56
N GLY A 20 -8.40 11.85 7.41
CA GLY A 20 -7.72 12.41 8.56
C GLY A 20 -6.62 11.56 9.13
N PHE A 21 -6.24 10.51 8.44
CA PHE A 21 -5.16 9.66 8.94
C PHE A 21 -3.82 10.10 8.38
N ARG A 22 -2.79 9.88 9.19
CA ARG A 22 -1.44 10.00 8.70
C ARG A 22 -1.05 8.64 8.14
N VAL A 23 -0.40 8.62 7.00
CA VAL A 23 -0.12 7.36 6.31
C VAL A 23 1.38 7.15 6.20
N GLU A 24 1.83 5.99 6.62
CA GLU A 24 3.20 5.54 6.40
C GLU A 24 3.15 4.35 5.45
N THR A 25 4.14 4.21 4.62
CA THR A 25 4.16 3.12 3.65
C THR A 25 5.42 2.29 3.82
N VAL A 26 5.28 1.00 3.66
CA VAL A 26 6.39 0.07 3.75
C VAL A 26 6.31 -0.89 2.58
N GLU A 27 7.39 -1.04 1.87
CA GLU A 27 7.42 -1.96 0.76
C GLU A 27 7.82 -3.34 1.22
N THR A 28 7.04 -4.34 0.80
CA THR A 28 7.40 -5.71 1.01
C THR A 28 8.17 -6.18 -0.19
N ARG A 29 9.38 -6.72 0.02
CA ARG A 29 10.14 -7.18 -1.08
C ARG A 29 9.68 -8.50 -1.52
N SER A 30 9.43 -8.67 -2.77
CA SER A 30 9.20 -9.99 -3.27
C SER A 30 10.53 -10.65 -3.39
N ARG A 31 10.51 -11.94 -3.54
CA ARG A 31 11.66 -12.73 -3.50
C ARG A 31 12.73 -12.28 -4.44
N LYS A 32 12.42 -11.92 -5.61
CA LYS A 32 13.38 -11.50 -6.54
C LYS A 32 13.18 -10.14 -7.03
N GLY A 33 12.41 -9.37 -6.45
CA GLY A 33 12.03 -8.11 -7.01
C GLY A 33 11.20 -8.33 -8.24
N VAL A 34 10.48 -7.37 -8.66
CA VAL A 34 9.64 -7.50 -9.81
C VAL A 34 10.13 -6.51 -10.84
N GLU A 35 10.92 -7.02 -11.75
CA GLU A 35 11.43 -6.18 -12.78
C GLU A 35 10.32 -5.74 -13.68
N GLY A 36 10.28 -4.48 -14.01
CA GLY A 36 9.23 -3.97 -14.86
C GLY A 36 7.89 -3.88 -14.19
N SER A 37 7.86 -3.82 -12.87
CA SER A 37 6.58 -3.69 -12.20
C SER A 37 5.95 -2.36 -12.58
N ASP A 38 4.64 -2.36 -12.72
CA ASP A 38 3.92 -1.16 -13.11
C ASP A 38 2.76 -0.85 -12.18
N ALA A 39 2.66 -1.53 -11.07
CA ALA A 39 1.61 -1.26 -10.11
C ALA A 39 2.08 -1.57 -8.71
N LYS A 40 1.68 -0.74 -7.79
CA LYS A 40 1.91 -0.97 -6.37
C LYS A 40 0.57 -1.11 -5.71
N ARG A 41 0.38 -2.19 -4.99
CA ARG A 41 -0.91 -2.44 -4.35
C ARG A 41 -0.73 -2.70 -2.89
N VAL A 42 -1.69 -2.24 -2.12
CA VAL A 42 -1.69 -2.44 -0.68
C VAL A 42 -2.07 -3.89 -0.38
N ILE A 43 -1.23 -4.56 0.38
CA ILE A 43 -1.51 -5.93 0.75
C ILE A 43 -1.82 -6.07 2.22
N ARG A 44 -1.54 -5.04 3.03
CA ARG A 44 -1.82 -5.13 4.45
C ARG A 44 -1.98 -3.72 5.00
N VAL A 45 -2.86 -3.59 5.97
CA VAL A 45 -3.12 -2.32 6.64
C VAL A 45 -2.93 -2.54 8.12
N LEU A 46 -2.10 -1.70 8.74
CA LEU A 46 -1.84 -1.80 10.16
C LEU A 46 -2.11 -0.46 10.82
N GLU A 47 -2.74 -0.48 11.96
CA GLU A 47 -2.91 0.73 12.74
C GLU A 47 -1.73 0.86 13.69
N LEU A 48 -1.25 2.06 13.87
CA LEU A 48 -0.11 2.31 14.74
C LEU A 48 -0.57 3.12 15.94
N PRO A 49 -1.07 2.45 16.97
CA PRO A 49 -1.66 3.18 18.10
C PRO A 49 -0.65 3.92 18.96
N ASP A 50 0.62 3.60 18.83
CA ASP A 50 1.63 4.28 19.63
C ASP A 50 2.08 5.59 19.01
N ARG A 51 1.53 5.99 17.88
CA ARG A 51 1.86 7.28 17.30
C ARG A 51 0.99 8.36 17.88
N PRO A 52 1.50 9.60 17.94
CA PRO A 52 0.71 10.68 18.51
C PRO A 52 -0.49 11.07 17.68
N GLU A 53 -0.47 10.74 16.39
CA GLU A 53 -1.59 11.02 15.53
C GLU A 53 -2.13 9.71 15.02
N LYS A 54 -3.36 9.73 14.54
CA LYS A 54 -3.94 8.53 13.96
C LYS A 54 -3.12 8.17 12.73
N THR A 55 -2.34 7.14 12.85
CA THR A 55 -1.42 6.74 11.80
C THR A 55 -1.73 5.34 11.34
N ILE A 56 -1.75 5.17 10.02
CA ILE A 56 -1.97 3.88 9.39
C ILE A 56 -0.72 3.55 8.60
N GLN A 57 -0.25 2.33 8.75
CA GLN A 57 0.86 1.86 7.95
C GLN A 57 0.32 0.96 6.85
N LEU A 58 0.67 1.28 5.62
CA LEU A 58 0.28 0.47 4.47
C LEU A 58 1.48 -0.32 4.01
N VAL A 59 1.33 -1.62 4.01
CA VAL A 59 2.35 -2.51 3.47
C VAL A 59 1.94 -2.81 2.03
N TYR A 60 2.82 -2.54 1.09
CA TYR A 60 2.49 -2.70 -0.31
C TYR A 60 3.54 -3.55 -1.01
N ALA A 61 3.16 -4.09 -2.13
CA ALA A 61 4.08 -4.81 -2.99
C ALA A 61 3.93 -4.32 -4.41
N GLU A 62 4.96 -4.54 -5.18
CA GLU A 62 4.92 -4.18 -6.59
C GLU A 62 4.50 -5.39 -7.39
N PHE A 63 3.67 -5.15 -8.38
CA PHE A 63 3.19 -6.19 -9.25
C PHE A 63 3.43 -5.81 -10.69
N ARG A 64 3.58 -6.83 -11.51
CA ARG A 64 3.72 -6.61 -12.89
C ARG A 64 2.45 -7.04 -13.55
N THR A 65 1.65 -6.08 -13.95
CA THR A 65 0.33 -6.40 -14.42
C THR A 65 0.31 -6.70 -15.89
N ALA A 66 1.33 -6.35 -16.59
CA ALA A 66 1.29 -6.47 -18.03
C ALA A 66 1.87 -7.74 -18.55
N ALA A 67 2.31 -8.59 -17.76
CA ALA A 67 3.08 -9.61 -18.27
C ALA A 67 2.46 -10.88 -18.39
N GLN A 68 1.32 -10.92 -18.24
CA GLN A 68 0.87 -12.11 -18.21
C GLN A 68 0.74 -12.69 -19.43
N ASN A 69 0.96 -12.62 -20.07
CA ASN A 69 0.85 -13.24 -21.08
C ASN A 69 1.76 -13.85 -21.62
N GLN A 70 2.03 -13.93 -21.27
CA GLN A 70 2.77 -14.41 -21.78
C GLN A 70 2.78 -15.21 -21.88
#